data_8ecf738ae2394715f8530276d09fd81d
#
_entry.id   8ecf738ae2394715f8530276d09fd81d
#
_cell.length_a   1.000
_cell.length_b   1.000
_cell.length_c   1.000
_cell.angle_alpha   90.00
_cell.angle_beta   90.00
_cell.angle_gamma   90.00
#
_symmetry.space_group_name_H-M   'P 1'
#
loop_
_entity.id
_entity.type
_entity.pdbx_description
1 polymer ?
#
loop_
_entity_poly.entity_id
_entity_poly.type
_entity_poly.pdbx_seq_one_letter_code
_entity_poly.pdbx_strand_id
1 'polypeptide(L)'
;MQYKNIIFDLGNVLVKLNPEGCIGAFKVIGMGELANPNPQSEGMKLMSKLGVGMITTEAFCDAARELTGADVTNEEIIDAANKMLVEIPDEKKERLLQLKKAGYRLFLLSNTIDIHWDYCVEHLFPYQNHGVEDYFEHCFLSQRMHLAKPDARIYEEVVKQANIYPDETLFIDD
;
A
#
# COMPACT_ATOMS: atom_id res chain seq x y z
N MET A 1 -29.48 -0.66 -7.94
CA MET A 1 -28.14 -0.09 -8.22
C MET A 1 -27.41 -1.06 -9.13
N GLN A 2 -26.67 -0.58 -10.12
CA GLN A 2 -25.91 -1.43 -11.06
C GLN A 2 -24.74 -2.11 -10.34
N TYR A 3 -24.02 -1.37 -9.46
CA TYR A 3 -22.93 -1.89 -8.65
C TYR A 3 -23.36 -2.03 -7.19
N LYS A 4 -22.87 -3.08 -6.53
CA LYS A 4 -23.06 -3.37 -5.10
C LYS A 4 -21.76 -3.27 -4.32
N ASN A 5 -20.65 -3.53 -5.01
CA ASN A 5 -19.31 -3.62 -4.44
C ASN A 5 -18.41 -2.56 -5.07
N ILE A 6 -17.53 -1.98 -4.27
CA ILE A 6 -16.50 -1.05 -4.74
C ILE A 6 -15.18 -1.49 -4.15
N ILE A 7 -14.19 -1.69 -5.01
CA ILE A 7 -12.80 -1.95 -4.63
C ILE A 7 -12.01 -0.66 -4.90
N PHE A 8 -11.27 -0.19 -3.93
CA PHE A 8 -10.40 0.98 -4.05
C PHE A 8 -8.95 0.56 -4.05
N ASP A 9 -8.14 1.16 -4.91
CA ASP A 9 -6.70 1.21 -4.68
C ASP A 9 -6.37 2.20 -3.54
N LEU A 10 -5.15 2.09 -3.03
CA LEU A 10 -4.66 2.95 -1.94
C LEU A 10 -3.91 4.16 -2.50
N GLY A 11 -2.80 3.92 -3.20
CA GLY A 11 -1.94 4.98 -3.72
C GLY A 11 -2.63 5.84 -4.77
N ASN A 12 -2.46 7.16 -4.73
CA ASN A 12 -3.08 8.17 -5.59
C ASN A 12 -4.63 8.14 -5.65
N VAL A 13 -5.27 7.03 -5.26
CA VAL A 13 -6.74 6.96 -5.12
C VAL A 13 -7.17 7.46 -3.75
N LEU A 14 -6.68 6.88 -2.68
CA LEU A 14 -6.99 7.30 -1.31
C LEU A 14 -5.87 8.14 -0.70
N VAL A 15 -4.65 7.60 -0.69
CA VAL A 15 -3.45 8.23 -0.15
C VAL A 15 -2.76 9.06 -1.22
N LYS A 16 -2.48 10.32 -0.91
CA LYS A 16 -1.59 11.15 -1.72
C LYS A 16 -0.15 10.70 -1.55
N LEU A 17 0.54 10.44 -2.67
CA LEU A 17 1.92 9.97 -2.69
C LEU A 17 2.92 11.11 -2.96
N ASN A 18 4.13 10.96 -2.41
CA ASN A 18 5.28 11.83 -2.64
C ASN A 18 6.54 11.00 -2.97
N PRO A 19 6.65 10.46 -4.20
CA PRO A 19 7.81 9.66 -4.59
C PRO A 19 9.15 10.40 -4.45
N GLU A 20 9.17 11.70 -4.78
CA GLU A 20 10.39 12.52 -4.67
C GLU A 20 10.85 12.66 -3.21
N GLY A 21 9.91 12.81 -2.27
CA GLY A 21 10.22 12.86 -0.85
C GLY A 21 10.84 11.56 -0.34
N CYS A 22 10.32 10.41 -0.76
CA CYS A 22 10.87 9.10 -0.43
C CYS A 22 12.27 8.90 -1.04
N ILE A 23 12.43 9.20 -2.33
CA ILE A 23 13.73 9.15 -3.04
C ILE A 23 14.76 10.03 -2.34
N GLY A 24 14.37 11.27 -2.00
CA GLY A 24 15.23 12.21 -1.29
C GLY A 24 15.65 11.70 0.09
N ALA A 25 14.72 11.15 0.85
CA ALA A 25 14.99 10.60 2.17
C ALA A 25 15.96 9.41 2.11
N PHE A 26 15.78 8.46 1.19
CA PHE A 26 16.72 7.37 1.00
C PHE A 26 18.12 7.85 0.61
N LYS A 27 18.22 8.88 -0.23
CA LYS A 27 19.53 9.47 -0.59
C LYS A 27 20.23 10.11 0.61
N VAL A 28 19.47 10.81 1.47
CA VAL A 28 20.03 11.48 2.68
C VAL A 28 20.64 10.47 3.64
N ILE A 29 20.03 9.29 3.80
CA ILE A 29 20.55 8.23 4.69
C ILE A 29 21.55 7.30 3.99
N GLY A 30 22.03 7.64 2.80
CA GLY A 30 23.03 6.85 2.05
C GLY A 30 22.49 5.62 1.34
N MET A 31 21.16 5.49 1.22
CA MET A 31 20.49 4.34 0.60
C MET A 31 19.88 4.65 -0.77
N GLY A 32 20.48 5.54 -1.54
CA GLY A 32 19.97 5.96 -2.85
C GLY A 32 19.75 4.82 -3.86
N GLU A 33 20.44 3.68 -3.72
CA GLU A 33 20.25 2.50 -4.57
C GLU A 33 18.84 1.90 -4.43
N LEU A 34 18.20 2.01 -3.27
CA LEU A 34 16.81 1.58 -3.07
C LEU A 34 15.80 2.40 -3.88
N ALA A 35 16.18 3.62 -4.23
CA ALA A 35 15.36 4.54 -5.02
C ALA A 35 15.83 4.63 -6.48
N ASN A 36 16.68 3.72 -6.93
CA ASN A 36 17.14 3.63 -8.31
C ASN A 36 15.98 3.14 -9.19
N PRO A 37 15.51 3.95 -10.18
CA PRO A 37 14.33 3.60 -10.98
C PRO A 37 14.58 2.47 -12.00
N ASN A 38 15.82 1.99 -12.14
CA ASN A 38 16.11 0.89 -13.04
C ASN A 38 15.51 -0.42 -12.53
N PRO A 39 14.57 -1.06 -13.26
CA PRO A 39 13.96 -2.33 -12.82
C PRO A 39 14.94 -3.48 -12.62
N GLN A 40 16.14 -3.39 -13.20
CA GLN A 40 17.21 -4.39 -13.04
C GLN A 40 18.14 -4.08 -11.88
N SER A 41 17.99 -2.95 -11.19
CA SER A 41 18.80 -2.63 -10.01
C SER A 41 18.52 -3.60 -8.86
N GLU A 42 19.53 -3.83 -8.02
CA GLU A 42 19.36 -4.70 -6.86
C GLU A 42 18.38 -4.09 -5.84
N GLY A 43 18.35 -2.75 -5.74
CA GLY A 43 17.38 -2.04 -4.91
C GLY A 43 15.94 -2.32 -5.35
N MET A 44 15.64 -2.22 -6.66
CA MET A 44 14.29 -2.52 -7.18
C MET A 44 13.91 -4.00 -7.02
N LYS A 45 14.86 -4.91 -7.20
CA LYS A 45 14.61 -6.34 -6.93
C LYS A 45 14.28 -6.60 -5.46
N LEU A 46 15.00 -5.93 -4.56
CA LEU A 46 14.76 -6.02 -3.13
C LEU A 46 13.37 -5.46 -2.75
N MET A 47 13.01 -4.29 -3.27
CA MET A 47 11.69 -3.69 -3.10
C MET A 47 10.56 -4.58 -3.65
N SER A 48 10.79 -5.22 -4.81
CA SER A 48 9.80 -6.14 -5.39
C SER A 48 9.55 -7.36 -4.50
N LYS A 49 10.60 -7.94 -3.89
CA LYS A 49 10.45 -9.05 -2.94
C LYS A 49 9.65 -8.65 -1.70
N LEU A 50 9.92 -7.45 -1.18
CA LEU A 50 9.15 -6.90 -0.06
C LEU A 50 7.67 -6.68 -0.44
N GLY A 51 7.42 -6.11 -1.63
CA GLY A 51 6.08 -5.80 -2.13
C GLY A 51 5.18 -7.01 -2.37
N VAL A 52 5.73 -8.21 -2.51
CA VAL A 52 4.97 -9.47 -2.58
C VAL A 52 5.17 -10.36 -1.34
N GLY A 53 5.74 -9.81 -0.26
CA GLY A 53 5.91 -10.52 1.00
C GLY A 53 6.85 -11.72 0.96
N MET A 54 7.81 -11.75 0.03
CA MET A 54 8.86 -12.79 -0.04
C MET A 54 9.90 -12.61 1.05
N ILE A 55 10.03 -11.41 1.59
CA ILE A 55 10.90 -11.06 2.72
C ILE A 55 10.14 -10.20 3.72
N THR A 56 10.53 -10.27 4.98
CA THR A 56 9.99 -9.42 6.05
C THR A 56 10.60 -8.02 6.00
N THR A 57 10.00 -7.05 6.69
CA THR A 57 10.56 -5.70 6.87
C THR A 57 11.96 -5.75 7.48
N GLU A 58 12.19 -6.60 8.49
CA GLU A 58 13.49 -6.75 9.13
C GLU A 58 14.55 -7.27 8.13
N ALA A 59 14.24 -8.36 7.42
CA ALA A 59 15.14 -8.92 6.40
C ALA A 59 15.39 -7.92 5.24
N PHE A 60 14.41 -7.09 4.90
CA PHE A 60 14.60 -6.00 3.95
C PHE A 60 15.59 -4.96 4.46
N CYS A 61 15.45 -4.51 5.72
CA CYS A 61 16.36 -3.53 6.31
C CYS A 61 17.81 -4.06 6.37
N ASP A 62 18.00 -5.33 6.73
CA ASP A 62 19.32 -5.97 6.75
C ASP A 62 19.93 -6.02 5.35
N ALA A 63 19.18 -6.50 4.36
CA ALA A 63 19.63 -6.58 2.98
C ALA A 63 19.88 -5.19 2.37
N ALA A 64 19.12 -4.17 2.75
CA ALA A 64 19.32 -2.80 2.31
C ALA A 64 20.65 -2.21 2.84
N ARG A 65 20.97 -2.46 4.11
CA ARG A 65 22.28 -2.09 4.69
C ARG A 65 23.44 -2.83 4.00
N GLU A 66 23.29 -4.13 3.78
CA GLU A 66 24.31 -4.92 3.08
C GLU A 66 24.53 -4.40 1.65
N LEU A 67 23.47 -4.09 0.93
CA LEU A 67 23.51 -3.56 -0.45
C LEU A 67 24.20 -2.20 -0.53
N THR A 68 23.92 -1.31 0.41
CA THR A 68 24.32 0.12 0.32
C THR A 68 25.57 0.44 1.16
N GLY A 69 25.90 -0.39 2.14
CA GLY A 69 26.95 -0.09 3.14
C GLY A 69 26.58 1.02 4.12
N ALA A 70 25.32 1.47 4.15
CA ALA A 70 24.88 2.53 5.05
C ALA A 70 24.79 2.03 6.49
N ASP A 71 25.29 2.84 7.43
CA ASP A 71 25.23 2.58 8.89
C ASP A 71 24.02 3.32 9.47
N VAL A 72 22.83 2.73 9.31
CA VAL A 72 21.54 3.29 9.70
C VAL A 72 20.66 2.25 10.39
N THR A 73 19.76 2.70 11.25
CA THR A 73 18.81 1.86 11.98
C THR A 73 17.63 1.42 11.10
N ASN A 74 16.87 0.42 11.56
CA ASN A 74 15.61 0.05 10.92
C ASN A 74 14.61 1.20 10.92
N GLU A 75 14.55 1.97 12.01
CA GLU A 75 13.66 3.14 12.15
C GLU A 75 13.96 4.19 11.09
N GLU A 76 15.23 4.52 10.85
CA GLU A 76 15.62 5.49 9.81
C GLU A 76 15.24 5.02 8.40
N ILE A 77 15.35 3.71 8.12
CA ILE A 77 14.92 3.12 6.85
C ILE A 77 13.39 3.20 6.70
N ILE A 78 12.67 2.83 7.75
CA ILE A 78 11.20 2.87 7.80
C ILE A 78 10.69 4.32 7.63
N ASP A 79 11.29 5.26 8.33
CA ASP A 79 10.95 6.68 8.22
C ASP A 79 11.19 7.22 6.81
N ALA A 80 12.32 6.84 6.19
CA ALA A 80 12.62 7.23 4.82
C ALA A 80 11.59 6.65 3.82
N ALA A 81 11.20 5.40 3.98
CA ALA A 81 10.16 4.75 3.17
C ALA A 81 8.81 5.46 3.34
N ASN A 82 8.42 5.79 4.58
CA ASN A 82 7.15 6.45 4.88
C ASN A 82 7.05 7.90 4.37
N LYS A 83 8.16 8.53 3.94
CA LYS A 83 8.11 9.82 3.20
C LYS A 83 7.40 9.72 1.86
N MET A 84 7.13 8.52 1.38
CA MET A 84 6.23 8.25 0.25
C MET A 84 4.79 8.70 0.51
N LEU A 85 4.33 8.61 1.76
CA LEU A 85 2.95 8.80 2.14
C LEU A 85 2.74 10.22 2.68
N VAL A 86 1.73 10.92 2.17
CA VAL A 86 1.43 12.30 2.59
C VAL A 86 0.22 12.32 3.51
N GLU A 87 -0.94 12.01 2.97
CA GLU A 87 -2.22 12.08 3.69
C GLU A 87 -3.31 11.26 3.00
N ILE A 88 -4.34 10.91 3.74
CA ILE A 88 -5.68 10.58 3.22
C ILE A 88 -6.57 11.77 3.60
N PRO A 89 -7.03 12.58 2.64
CA PRO A 89 -7.93 13.71 2.94
C PRO A 89 -9.19 13.27 3.68
N ASP A 90 -9.62 14.05 4.66
CA ASP A 90 -10.79 13.71 5.49
C ASP A 90 -12.07 13.55 4.64
N GLU A 91 -12.20 14.31 3.55
CA GLU A 91 -13.33 14.19 2.61
C GLU A 91 -13.40 12.81 1.96
N LYS A 92 -12.25 12.15 1.73
CA LYS A 92 -12.22 10.78 1.20
C LYS A 92 -12.71 9.78 2.27
N LYS A 93 -12.27 9.92 3.51
CA LYS A 93 -12.72 9.08 4.64
C LYS A 93 -14.22 9.25 4.88
N GLU A 94 -14.70 10.48 4.89
CA GLU A 94 -16.13 10.76 4.97
C GLU A 94 -16.92 10.15 3.80
N ARG A 95 -16.39 10.22 2.58
CA ARG A 95 -16.99 9.59 1.40
C ARG A 95 -17.11 8.08 1.54
N LEU A 96 -16.07 7.40 2.08
CA LEU A 96 -16.13 5.97 2.34
C LEU A 96 -17.27 5.62 3.32
N LEU A 97 -17.42 6.37 4.41
CA LEU A 97 -18.52 6.19 5.37
C LEU A 97 -19.89 6.41 4.72
N GLN A 98 -20.03 7.45 3.87
CA GLN A 98 -21.26 7.71 3.13
C GLN A 98 -21.63 6.57 2.17
N LEU A 99 -20.64 6.00 1.46
CA LEU A 99 -20.85 4.86 0.56
C LEU A 99 -21.30 3.61 1.35
N LYS A 100 -20.69 3.31 2.48
CA LYS A 100 -21.17 2.22 3.37
C LYS A 100 -22.59 2.46 3.84
N LYS A 101 -22.92 3.67 4.29
CA LYS A 101 -24.27 4.04 4.71
C LYS A 101 -25.28 3.92 3.56
N ALA A 102 -24.88 4.14 2.32
CA ALA A 102 -25.69 3.94 1.13
C ALA A 102 -25.87 2.47 0.73
N GLY A 103 -25.23 1.52 1.45
CA GLY A 103 -25.39 0.09 1.27
C GLY A 103 -24.36 -0.56 0.33
N TYR A 104 -23.29 0.14 -0.05
CA TYR A 104 -22.18 -0.45 -0.81
C TYR A 104 -21.29 -1.26 0.11
N ARG A 105 -20.80 -2.40 -0.38
CA ARG A 105 -19.70 -3.15 0.21
C ARG A 105 -18.39 -2.57 -0.29
N LEU A 106 -17.50 -2.19 0.62
CA LEU A 106 -16.23 -1.56 0.26
C LEU A 106 -15.07 -2.48 0.58
N PHE A 107 -14.14 -2.56 -0.36
CA PHE A 107 -12.91 -3.33 -0.28
C PHE A 107 -11.72 -2.45 -0.70
N LEU A 108 -10.53 -2.85 -0.27
CA LEU A 108 -9.28 -2.23 -0.71
C LEU A 108 -8.42 -3.29 -1.39
N LEU A 109 -7.79 -2.95 -2.51
CA LEU A 109 -6.80 -3.78 -3.20
C LEU A 109 -5.59 -2.92 -3.58
N SER A 110 -4.45 -3.18 -2.95
CA SER A 110 -3.25 -2.35 -3.14
C SER A 110 -1.98 -3.16 -3.31
N ASN A 111 -1.13 -2.70 -4.23
CA ASN A 111 0.29 -3.07 -4.24
C ASN A 111 1.00 -2.22 -3.19
N THR A 112 1.38 -2.80 -2.06
CA THR A 112 1.98 -2.07 -0.94
C THR A 112 2.98 -2.96 -0.18
N ILE A 113 3.52 -2.42 0.89
CA ILE A 113 4.44 -3.09 1.83
C ILE A 113 3.94 -2.88 3.25
N ASP A 114 4.31 -3.74 4.20
CA ASP A 114 3.84 -3.61 5.58
C ASP A 114 4.26 -2.26 6.20
N ILE A 115 5.45 -1.73 5.88
CA ILE A 115 5.91 -0.41 6.34
C ILE A 115 4.87 0.68 6.03
N HIS A 116 4.41 0.74 4.78
CA HIS A 116 3.43 1.73 4.34
C HIS A 116 2.03 1.44 4.89
N TRP A 117 1.64 0.17 4.92
CA TRP A 117 0.33 -0.23 5.40
C TRP A 117 0.14 0.09 6.88
N ASP A 118 1.10 -0.28 7.72
CA ASP A 118 1.05 -0.05 9.15
C ASP A 118 1.02 1.46 9.46
N TYR A 119 1.83 2.26 8.74
CA TYR A 119 1.77 3.71 8.84
C TYR A 119 0.41 4.29 8.44
N CYS A 120 -0.20 3.79 7.36
CA CYS A 120 -1.53 4.21 6.95
C CYS A 120 -2.59 3.88 8.02
N VAL A 121 -2.55 2.68 8.58
CA VAL A 121 -3.50 2.23 9.62
C VAL A 121 -3.37 3.07 10.88
N GLU A 122 -2.14 3.36 11.30
CA GLU A 122 -1.88 4.09 12.55
C GLU A 122 -2.11 5.59 12.42
N HIS A 123 -1.75 6.20 11.27
CA HIS A 123 -1.66 7.65 11.16
C HIS A 123 -2.57 8.29 10.12
N LEU A 124 -2.93 7.59 9.03
CA LEU A 124 -3.64 8.22 7.91
C LEU A 124 -5.13 7.85 7.84
N PHE A 125 -5.51 6.62 8.16
CA PHE A 125 -6.90 6.20 8.18
C PHE A 125 -7.71 6.76 9.36
N PRO A 126 -7.14 6.99 10.57
CA PRO A 126 -7.95 7.48 11.67
C PRO A 126 -8.67 8.79 11.31
N TYR A 127 -9.99 8.81 11.57
CA TYR A 127 -10.84 9.99 11.35
C TYR A 127 -12.00 9.95 12.34
N GLN A 128 -12.14 10.97 13.18
CA GLN A 128 -13.08 10.99 14.28
C GLN A 128 -12.86 9.74 15.17
N ASN A 129 -13.82 8.83 15.26
CA ASN A 129 -13.69 7.58 16.01
C ASN A 129 -13.65 6.34 15.08
N HIS A 130 -13.26 6.53 13.81
CA HIS A 130 -13.22 5.46 12.81
C HIS A 130 -11.78 5.11 12.44
N GLY A 131 -11.54 3.82 12.20
CA GLY A 131 -10.32 3.25 11.66
C GLY A 131 -10.56 2.54 10.33
N VAL A 132 -9.54 1.89 9.80
CA VAL A 132 -9.59 1.20 8.50
C VAL A 132 -10.69 0.13 8.44
N GLU A 133 -10.93 -0.55 9.54
CA GLU A 133 -11.97 -1.59 9.72
C GLU A 133 -13.40 -1.04 9.60
N ASP A 134 -13.59 0.25 9.86
CA ASP A 134 -14.89 0.89 9.70
C ASP A 134 -15.19 1.21 8.24
N TYR A 135 -14.15 1.40 7.42
CA TYR A 135 -14.31 1.72 6.00
C TYR A 135 -14.47 0.49 5.12
N PHE A 136 -13.65 -0.55 5.35
CA PHE A 136 -13.55 -1.70 4.46
C PHE A 136 -13.98 -3.00 5.13
N GLU A 137 -14.66 -3.87 4.37
CA GLU A 137 -14.94 -5.24 4.81
C GLU A 137 -13.67 -6.09 4.80
N HIS A 138 -12.80 -5.85 3.82
CA HIS A 138 -11.50 -6.50 3.72
C HIS A 138 -10.51 -5.64 2.93
N CYS A 139 -9.22 -5.72 3.33
CA CYS A 139 -8.11 -5.09 2.65
C CYS A 139 -7.20 -6.16 2.06
N PHE A 140 -7.13 -6.21 0.73
CA PHE A 140 -6.29 -7.12 -0.04
C PHE A 140 -4.97 -6.43 -0.34
N LEU A 141 -3.88 -6.94 0.21
CA LEU A 141 -2.56 -6.32 0.17
C LEU A 141 -1.58 -7.26 -0.51
N SER A 142 -0.85 -6.77 -1.51
CA SER A 142 0.05 -7.60 -2.33
C SER A 142 1.04 -8.41 -1.51
N GLN A 143 1.63 -7.82 -0.47
CA GLN A 143 2.60 -8.50 0.40
C GLN A 143 1.97 -9.62 1.26
N ARG A 144 0.66 -9.57 1.52
CA ARG A 144 -0.06 -10.62 2.27
C ARG A 144 -0.68 -11.68 1.37
N MET A 145 -0.97 -11.30 0.11
CA MET A 145 -1.51 -12.21 -0.90
C MET A 145 -0.43 -12.95 -1.67
N HIS A 146 0.83 -12.51 -1.61
CA HIS A 146 1.95 -12.97 -2.43
C HIS A 146 1.68 -12.85 -3.93
N LEU A 147 0.84 -11.90 -4.30
CA LEU A 147 0.42 -11.55 -5.64
C LEU A 147 0.40 -10.03 -5.76
N ALA A 148 0.66 -9.49 -6.94
CA ALA A 148 0.60 -8.05 -7.18
C ALA A 148 -0.14 -7.72 -8.48
N LYS A 149 -0.85 -6.60 -8.52
CA LYS A 149 -1.37 -6.02 -9.77
C LYS A 149 -0.18 -5.78 -10.73
N PRO A 150 -0.31 -6.04 -12.03
CA PRO A 150 -1.52 -6.36 -12.80
C PRO A 150 -1.74 -7.88 -13.05
N ASP A 151 -1.16 -8.78 -12.25
CA ASP A 151 -1.38 -10.22 -12.41
C ASP A 151 -2.89 -10.55 -12.24
N ALA A 152 -3.48 -11.21 -13.24
CA ALA A 152 -4.91 -11.57 -13.23
C ALA A 152 -5.32 -12.37 -11.99
N ARG A 153 -4.41 -13.19 -11.47
CA ARG A 153 -4.67 -14.05 -10.30
C ARG A 153 -5.02 -13.24 -9.03
N ILE A 154 -4.50 -12.02 -8.88
CA ILE A 154 -4.83 -11.21 -7.69
C ILE A 154 -6.32 -10.81 -7.71
N TYR A 155 -6.84 -10.45 -8.89
CA TYR A 155 -8.26 -10.08 -9.04
C TYR A 155 -9.19 -11.27 -8.87
N GLU A 156 -8.81 -12.43 -9.40
CA GLU A 156 -9.56 -13.68 -9.23
C GLU A 156 -9.64 -14.07 -7.75
N GLU A 157 -8.53 -13.95 -7.03
CA GLU A 157 -8.48 -14.25 -5.60
C GLU A 157 -9.31 -13.25 -4.77
N VAL A 158 -9.28 -11.95 -5.11
CA VAL A 158 -10.13 -10.93 -4.49
C VAL A 158 -11.62 -11.26 -4.68
N VAL A 159 -12.04 -11.53 -5.89
CA VAL A 159 -13.43 -11.88 -6.22
C VAL A 159 -13.90 -13.09 -5.41
N LYS A 160 -13.06 -14.12 -5.33
CA LYS A 160 -13.33 -15.36 -4.59
C LYS A 160 -13.41 -15.11 -3.08
N GLN A 161 -12.41 -14.45 -2.47
CA GLN A 161 -12.35 -14.22 -1.03
C GLN A 161 -13.43 -13.25 -0.54
N ALA A 162 -13.70 -12.19 -1.31
CA ALA A 162 -14.75 -11.23 -1.01
C ALA A 162 -16.17 -11.78 -1.29
N ASN A 163 -16.28 -12.91 -1.98
CA ASN A 163 -17.54 -13.47 -2.43
C ASN A 163 -18.40 -12.43 -3.16
N ILE A 164 -17.84 -11.86 -4.22
CA ILE A 164 -18.44 -10.81 -5.05
C ILE A 164 -18.47 -11.24 -6.52
N TYR A 165 -19.29 -10.56 -7.32
CA TYR A 165 -19.38 -10.80 -8.76
C TYR A 165 -18.78 -9.61 -9.53
N PRO A 166 -17.95 -9.85 -10.57
CA PRO A 166 -17.29 -8.77 -11.32
C PRO A 166 -18.27 -7.79 -11.97
N ASP A 167 -19.41 -8.27 -12.49
CA ASP A 167 -20.45 -7.46 -13.12
C ASP A 167 -21.24 -6.58 -12.14
N GLU A 168 -21.14 -6.82 -10.84
CA GLU A 168 -21.70 -6.02 -9.76
C GLU A 168 -20.64 -5.20 -9.02
N THR A 169 -19.40 -5.18 -9.51
CA THR A 169 -18.24 -4.62 -8.80
C THR A 169 -17.58 -3.51 -9.62
N LEU A 170 -17.36 -2.37 -8.99
CA LEU A 170 -16.55 -1.27 -9.54
C LEU A 170 -15.16 -1.33 -8.91
N PHE A 171 -14.11 -1.28 -9.73
CA PHE A 171 -12.74 -1.10 -9.27
C PHE A 171 -12.27 0.32 -9.62
N ILE A 172 -11.75 1.05 -8.63
CA ILE A 172 -11.22 2.42 -8.76
C ILE A 172 -9.72 2.35 -8.53
N ASP A 173 -8.96 2.58 -9.60
CA ASP A 173 -7.50 2.52 -9.67
C ASP A 173 -6.97 3.78 -10.37
N ASP A 174 -5.69 4.14 -10.22
CA ASP A 174 -5.06 5.29 -10.86
C ASP A 174 -4.41 4.99 -12.23
#